data_f2460eba212644b2076857fb6c10b747
#
_entry.id   f2460eba212644b2076857fb6c10b747
#
_cell.length_a   1.000
_cell.length_b   1.000
_cell.length_c   1.000
_cell.angle_alpha   90.00
_cell.angle_beta   90.00
_cell.angle_gamma   90.00
#
_symmetry.space_group_name_H-M   'P 1'
#
loop_
_entity.id
_entity.type
_entity.pdbx_description
1 polymer ?
#
loop_
_entity_poly.entity_id
_entity_poly.type
_entity_poly.pdbx_seq_one_letter_code
_entity_poly.pdbx_strand_id
1 'polypeptide(L)'
;MTGTTQQQVFEIIAKQAKVDVANVTPESTLKDLGVASLEAIELIFDIEEHFDIHFPEQQGANFDSDTAQSLVDAVQKALDEKAAEGQGGQ
;
A
#
# COMPACT_ATOMS: atom_id res chain seq x y z
N MET A 1 4.59 16.13 11.11
CA MET A 1 4.01 15.87 9.81
C MET A 1 4.48 14.58 9.22
N THR A 2 3.59 13.72 8.97
CA THR A 2 3.98 12.50 8.28
C THR A 2 4.30 12.84 6.83
N GLY A 3 4.96 12.05 6.15
CA GLY A 3 5.36 12.33 4.80
C GLY A 3 4.24 12.21 3.79
N THR A 4 4.64 12.01 2.56
CA THR A 4 3.72 11.85 1.46
C THR A 4 3.01 10.49 1.56
N THR A 5 2.03 10.29 0.67
CA THR A 5 1.38 9.00 0.58
C THR A 5 2.42 7.89 0.34
N GLN A 6 3.37 8.15 -0.54
CA GLN A 6 4.41 7.17 -0.83
C GLN A 6 5.19 6.81 0.43
N GLN A 7 5.59 7.81 1.21
CA GLN A 7 6.35 7.55 2.41
C GLN A 7 5.55 6.73 3.42
N GLN A 8 4.29 7.07 3.58
CA GLN A 8 3.44 6.35 4.52
C GLN A 8 3.26 4.90 4.11
N VAL A 9 3.04 4.66 2.82
CA VAL A 9 2.90 3.29 2.32
C VAL A 9 4.21 2.53 2.54
N PHE A 10 5.33 3.17 2.23
CA PHE A 10 6.63 2.53 2.42
C PHE A 10 6.87 2.18 3.89
N GLU A 11 6.45 3.05 4.80
CA GLU A 11 6.61 2.77 6.23
C GLU A 11 5.77 1.58 6.66
N ILE A 12 4.56 1.47 6.15
CA ILE A 12 3.69 0.35 6.47
C ILE A 12 4.31 -0.94 5.93
N ILE A 13 4.82 -0.89 4.69
CA ILE A 13 5.47 -2.05 4.09
C ILE A 13 6.69 -2.47 4.92
N ALA A 14 7.51 -1.49 5.29
CA ALA A 14 8.73 -1.77 6.06
C ALA A 14 8.40 -2.42 7.38
N LYS A 15 7.36 -1.93 8.04
CA LYS A 15 6.95 -2.49 9.32
C LYS A 15 6.51 -3.93 9.18
N GLN A 16 5.72 -4.22 8.15
CA GLN A 16 5.24 -5.58 7.93
C GLN A 16 6.37 -6.50 7.53
N ALA A 17 7.30 -6.01 6.73
CA ALA A 17 8.44 -6.80 6.27
C ALA A 17 9.55 -6.86 7.30
N LYS A 18 9.47 -6.04 8.36
CA LYS A 18 10.45 -6.00 9.43
C LYS A 18 11.82 -5.56 8.91
N VAL A 19 11.80 -4.56 8.06
CA VAL A 19 13.01 -3.95 7.52
C VAL A 19 12.93 -2.45 7.72
N ASP A 20 14.06 -1.76 7.56
CA ASP A 20 14.05 -0.31 7.60
C ASP A 20 13.35 0.24 6.37
N VAL A 21 12.66 1.36 6.55
CA VAL A 21 11.97 2.00 5.44
C VAL A 21 12.96 2.39 4.34
N ALA A 22 14.21 2.65 4.69
CA ALA A 22 15.24 2.98 3.71
C ALA A 22 15.51 1.82 2.76
N ASN A 23 15.17 0.60 3.15
CA ASN A 23 15.35 -0.57 2.30
C ASN A 23 14.20 -0.81 1.35
N VAL A 24 13.11 -0.05 1.49
CA VAL A 24 11.97 -0.18 0.60
C VAL A 24 12.14 0.80 -0.55
N THR A 25 12.23 0.27 -1.75
CA THR A 25 12.37 1.10 -2.94
C THR A 25 11.12 0.94 -3.81
N PRO A 26 10.89 1.88 -4.73
CA PRO A 26 9.71 1.76 -5.60
C PRO A 26 9.66 0.47 -6.40
N GLU A 27 10.82 -0.08 -6.74
CA GLU A 27 10.89 -1.31 -7.54
C GLU A 27 10.87 -2.56 -6.69
N SER A 28 10.95 -2.45 -5.37
CA SER A 28 10.92 -3.62 -4.51
C SER A 28 9.57 -4.30 -4.59
N THR A 29 9.57 -5.62 -4.79
CA THR A 29 8.34 -6.38 -4.69
C THR A 29 8.20 -6.85 -3.25
N LEU A 30 6.97 -7.20 -2.87
CA LEU A 30 6.76 -7.75 -1.53
C LEU A 30 7.55 -9.02 -1.35
N LYS A 31 7.65 -9.82 -2.40
CA LYS A 31 8.45 -11.05 -2.35
C LYS A 31 9.91 -10.73 -2.09
N ASP A 32 10.45 -9.71 -2.76
CA ASP A 32 11.84 -9.30 -2.57
C ASP A 32 12.09 -8.87 -1.12
N LEU A 33 11.09 -8.30 -0.48
CA LEU A 33 11.22 -7.84 0.89
C LEU A 33 10.98 -8.94 1.91
N GLY A 34 10.68 -10.14 1.44
CA GLY A 34 10.47 -11.26 2.33
C GLY A 34 9.07 -11.34 2.93
N VAL A 35 8.11 -10.64 2.34
CA VAL A 35 6.73 -10.66 2.81
C VAL A 35 6.06 -11.90 2.26
N ALA A 36 5.60 -12.78 3.14
CA ALA A 36 4.91 -13.99 2.73
C ALA A 36 3.49 -13.66 2.26
N SER A 37 2.87 -14.62 1.58
CA SER A 37 1.54 -14.41 1.03
C SER A 37 0.54 -13.95 2.08
N LEU A 38 0.54 -14.60 3.22
CA LEU A 38 -0.39 -14.26 4.29
C LEU A 38 -0.09 -12.88 4.83
N GLU A 39 1.18 -12.56 4.98
CA GLU A 39 1.59 -11.25 5.47
C GLU A 39 1.23 -10.16 4.47
N ALA A 40 1.28 -10.47 3.18
CA ALA A 40 0.90 -9.50 2.16
C ALA A 40 -0.57 -9.14 2.28
N ILE A 41 -1.41 -10.12 2.58
CA ILE A 41 -2.84 -9.86 2.78
C ILE A 41 -3.03 -8.94 3.99
N GLU A 42 -2.30 -9.21 5.07
CA GLU A 42 -2.37 -8.37 6.26
C GLU A 42 -1.88 -6.96 5.95
N LEU A 43 -0.83 -6.86 5.14
CA LEU A 43 -0.31 -5.57 4.73
C LEU A 43 -1.36 -4.75 3.99
N ILE A 44 -2.07 -5.40 3.08
CA ILE A 44 -3.13 -4.72 2.33
C ILE A 44 -4.20 -4.20 3.28
N PHE A 45 -4.61 -5.03 4.25
CA PHE A 45 -5.61 -4.59 5.22
C PHE A 45 -5.09 -3.41 6.06
N ASP A 46 -3.82 -3.45 6.46
CA ASP A 46 -3.24 -2.36 7.23
C ASP A 46 -3.28 -1.06 6.45
N ILE A 47 -2.95 -1.13 5.16
CA ILE A 47 -2.97 0.05 4.30
C ILE A 47 -4.39 0.57 4.16
N GLU A 48 -5.34 -0.33 3.96
CA GLU A 48 -6.74 0.07 3.82
C GLU A 48 -7.23 0.79 5.08
N GLU A 49 -6.87 0.27 6.23
CA GLU A 49 -7.30 0.89 7.49
C GLU A 49 -6.59 2.22 7.72
N HIS A 50 -5.32 2.27 7.38
CA HIS A 50 -4.54 3.49 7.61
C HIS A 50 -5.08 4.66 6.79
N PHE A 51 -5.45 4.39 5.55
CA PHE A 51 -5.95 5.44 4.66
C PHE A 51 -7.46 5.47 4.54
N ASP A 52 -8.14 4.51 5.17
CA ASP A 52 -9.60 4.42 5.11
C ASP A 52 -10.07 4.29 3.67
N ILE A 53 -9.49 3.34 2.96
CA ILE A 53 -9.78 3.08 1.54
C ILE A 53 -10.02 1.59 1.36
N HIS A 54 -10.44 1.24 0.14
CA HIS A 54 -10.60 -0.16 -0.26
C HIS A 54 -9.86 -0.39 -1.56
N PHE A 55 -9.00 -1.39 -1.55
CA PHE A 55 -8.32 -1.82 -2.78
C PHE A 55 -9.25 -2.70 -3.61
N PRO A 56 -9.10 -2.67 -4.94
CA PRO A 56 -9.77 -3.66 -5.78
C PRO A 56 -9.26 -5.06 -5.40
N GLU A 57 -10.12 -6.05 -5.58
CA GLU A 57 -9.75 -7.42 -5.25
C GLU A 57 -8.51 -7.87 -5.99
N GLN A 58 -8.30 -7.34 -7.18
CA GLN A 58 -7.18 -7.74 -8.02
C GLN A 58 -5.84 -7.42 -7.39
N GLN A 59 -5.79 -6.39 -6.54
CA GLN A 59 -4.54 -6.02 -5.89
C GLN A 59 -4.02 -7.15 -5.00
N GLY A 60 -4.92 -7.82 -4.31
CA GLY A 60 -4.51 -8.91 -3.44
C GLY A 60 -4.07 -10.15 -4.22
N ALA A 61 -4.52 -10.30 -5.45
CA ALA A 61 -4.20 -11.48 -6.24
C ALA A 61 -2.81 -11.43 -6.85
N ASN A 62 -2.22 -10.26 -6.95
CA ASN A 62 -0.96 -10.08 -7.66
C ASN A 62 0.16 -9.58 -6.77
N PHE A 63 0.06 -9.81 -5.47
CA PHE A 63 1.04 -9.22 -4.55
C PHE A 63 2.46 -9.74 -4.78
N ASP A 64 2.62 -10.93 -5.36
CA ASP A 64 3.95 -11.46 -5.63
C ASP A 64 4.71 -10.60 -6.62
N SER A 65 4.01 -10.04 -7.59
CA SER A 65 4.65 -9.24 -8.63
C SER A 65 4.44 -7.75 -8.41
N ASP A 66 3.59 -7.36 -7.47
CA ASP A 66 3.37 -5.94 -7.20
C ASP A 66 4.58 -5.34 -6.53
N THR A 67 4.95 -4.16 -7.00
CA THR A 67 6.05 -3.42 -6.39
C THR A 67 5.50 -2.47 -5.34
N ALA A 68 6.40 -1.93 -4.53
CA ALA A 68 6.01 -0.92 -3.56
C ALA A 68 5.36 0.26 -4.27
N GLN A 69 5.87 0.65 -5.44
CA GLN A 69 5.29 1.75 -6.21
C GLN A 69 3.88 1.41 -6.68
N SER A 70 3.64 0.15 -7.07
CA SER A 70 2.29 -0.26 -7.46
C SER A 70 1.30 -0.06 -6.32
N LEU A 71 1.71 -0.37 -5.11
CA LEU A 71 0.85 -0.18 -3.95
C LEU A 71 0.60 1.30 -3.70
N VAL A 72 1.64 2.13 -3.85
CA VAL A 72 1.48 3.57 -3.71
C VAL A 72 0.49 4.09 -4.74
N ASP A 73 0.62 3.65 -5.98
CA ASP A 73 -0.27 4.08 -7.05
C ASP A 73 -1.71 3.67 -6.76
N ALA A 74 -1.90 2.46 -6.27
CA ALA A 74 -3.24 1.98 -5.93
C ALA A 74 -3.85 2.79 -4.78
N VAL A 75 -3.03 3.11 -3.78
CA VAL A 75 -3.49 3.93 -2.67
C VAL A 75 -3.87 5.32 -3.16
N GLN A 76 -3.01 5.91 -3.99
CA GLN A 76 -3.26 7.25 -4.50
C GLN A 76 -4.55 7.29 -5.31
N LYS A 77 -4.76 6.28 -6.15
CA LYS A 77 -5.97 6.20 -6.94
C LYS A 77 -7.20 6.06 -6.04
N ALA A 78 -7.12 5.22 -5.03
CA ALA A 78 -8.24 5.03 -4.11
C ALA A 78 -8.55 6.30 -3.34
N LEU A 79 -7.50 7.03 -2.93
CA LEU A 79 -7.69 8.29 -2.23
C LEU A 79 -8.34 9.33 -3.14
N ASP A 80 -7.93 9.38 -4.40
CA ASP A 80 -8.51 10.32 -5.35
C ASP A 80 -9.98 10.00 -5.57
N GLU A 81 -10.33 8.73 -5.69
CA GLU A 81 -11.72 8.33 -5.89
C GLU A 81 -12.55 8.64 -4.63
N LYS A 82 -11.96 8.41 -3.47
CA LYS A 82 -12.66 8.70 -2.22
C LYS A 82 -12.93 10.19 -2.08
N ALA A 83 -11.95 11.00 -2.41
CA ALA A 83 -12.12 12.44 -2.33
C ALA A 83 -13.19 12.92 -3.29
N ALA A 84 -13.23 12.36 -4.51
CA ALA A 84 -14.23 12.73 -5.48
C ALA A 84 -15.62 12.33 -5.01
N GLU A 85 -15.74 11.14 -4.44
CA GLU A 85 -17.01 10.68 -3.93
C GLU A 85 -17.48 11.53 -2.76
N GLY A 86 -16.56 11.86 -1.87
CA GLY A 86 -16.89 12.69 -0.73
C GLY A 86 -17.39 14.05 -1.15
N GLN A 87 -16.76 14.63 -2.15
CA GLN A 87 -17.20 15.91 -2.66
C GLN A 87 -18.53 15.81 -3.38
N GLY A 88 -18.69 14.73 -4.16
CA GLY A 88 -19.91 14.54 -4.88
C GLY A 88 -21.11 14.30 -3.97
N GLY A 89 -20.86 13.74 -2.80
CA GLY A 89 -21.89 13.44 -1.84
C GLY A 89 -22.38 14.65 -1.06
N GLN A 90 -21.70 15.75 -1.20
CA GLN A 90 -22.06 16.97 -0.47
C GLN A 90 -23.20 17.77 -1.12
#